data_e950494307c9b6f6320aa9856e61b495
#
_entry.id   e950494307c9b6f6320aa9856e61b495
#
_cell.length_a   1.000
_cell.length_b   1.000
_cell.length_c   1.000
_cell.angle_alpha   90.00
_cell.angle_beta   90.00
_cell.angle_gamma   90.00
#
_symmetry.space_group_name_H-M   'P 1'
#
loop_
_entity.id
_entity.type
_entity.pdbx_description
1 polymer ?
#
loop_
_entity_poly.entity_id
_entity_poly.type
_entity_poly.pdbx_seq_one_letter_code
_entity_poly.pdbx_strand_id
1 'polypeptide(L)'
;MNLETEIDRELWQAVRRSYESQVWSNAVLDSIHYLSDVLRAKSGLQSDGTALVGQALGGKAPKLRLNRLETQSEKDVQAGVEQLLRGIYQSIRNPRSHERLEDTQVDADALIVFVNYLLKLIGHARAVFSIDECVGRILDKNFVSNERYATLLVEEIPARNRLQVALTVFHRKSEGDGEKLRYYFDAVIAKLSDEEGKELFQAISTELRRVTTISHYVS
;
A
#
# COMPACT_ATOMS: atom_id res chain seq x y z
N MET A 1 -16.50 31.72 2.81
CA MET A 1 -16.38 30.55 1.92
C MET A 1 -17.34 29.49 2.44
N ASN A 2 -18.03 28.75 1.57
CA ASN A 2 -18.80 27.58 2.04
C ASN A 2 -17.94 26.33 1.88
N LEU A 3 -17.29 25.93 2.98
CA LEU A 3 -16.33 24.83 2.99
C LEU A 3 -16.94 23.51 2.51
N GLU A 4 -18.22 23.25 2.83
CA GLU A 4 -18.95 22.04 2.40
C GLU A 4 -18.98 21.85 0.88
N THR A 5 -19.04 22.96 0.12
CA THR A 5 -19.09 22.90 -1.35
C THR A 5 -17.71 22.97 -2.01
N GLU A 6 -16.67 23.31 -1.27
CA GLU A 6 -15.32 23.54 -1.78
C GLU A 6 -14.39 22.33 -1.63
N ILE A 7 -14.73 21.41 -0.71
CA ILE A 7 -13.90 20.22 -0.43
C ILE A 7 -14.61 18.91 -0.75
N ASP A 8 -13.87 17.82 -0.82
CA ASP A 8 -14.42 16.49 -1.07
C ASP A 8 -15.41 16.09 0.04
N ARG A 9 -16.46 15.39 -0.36
CA ARG A 9 -17.57 15.01 0.51
C ARG A 9 -17.12 14.18 1.71
N GLU A 10 -16.22 13.26 1.51
CA GLU A 10 -15.70 12.40 2.57
C GLU A 10 -14.89 13.22 3.59
N LEU A 11 -14.08 14.17 3.11
CA LEU A 11 -13.35 15.08 3.99
C LEU A 11 -14.33 15.95 4.77
N TRP A 12 -15.37 16.49 4.13
CA TRP A 12 -16.40 17.25 4.82
C TRP A 12 -17.06 16.44 5.93
N GLN A 13 -17.42 15.19 5.68
CA GLN A 13 -18.00 14.32 6.70
C GLN A 13 -17.08 14.10 7.89
N ALA A 14 -15.76 14.03 7.66
CA ALA A 14 -14.76 13.87 8.73
C ALA A 14 -14.66 15.10 9.63
N VAL A 15 -14.70 16.31 9.05
CA VAL A 15 -14.47 17.57 9.79
C VAL A 15 -15.74 18.23 10.30
N ARG A 16 -16.91 17.89 9.71
CA ARG A 16 -18.18 18.59 9.87
C ARG A 16 -18.54 18.84 11.34
N ARG A 17 -18.45 17.82 12.18
CA ARG A 17 -18.87 17.93 13.59
C ARG A 17 -18.11 19.00 14.34
N SER A 18 -16.79 18.99 14.23
CA SER A 18 -15.92 19.96 14.89
C SER A 18 -16.09 21.36 14.29
N TYR A 19 -16.24 21.42 12.96
CA TYR A 19 -16.42 22.65 12.20
C TYR A 19 -17.74 23.36 12.55
N GLU A 20 -18.87 22.66 12.52
CA GLU A 20 -20.20 23.20 12.88
C GLU A 20 -20.26 23.59 14.38
N SER A 21 -19.48 22.93 15.23
CA SER A 21 -19.35 23.27 16.65
C SER A 21 -18.38 24.43 16.89
N GLN A 22 -17.80 25.04 15.87
CA GLN A 22 -16.82 26.13 15.92
C GLN A 22 -15.54 25.77 16.73
N VAL A 23 -15.19 24.48 16.80
CA VAL A 23 -13.96 23.99 17.43
C VAL A 23 -12.91 23.84 16.33
N TRP A 24 -12.36 24.98 15.89
CA TRP A 24 -11.57 25.09 14.66
C TRP A 24 -10.30 24.21 14.66
N SER A 25 -9.57 24.22 15.78
CA SER A 25 -8.36 23.39 15.91
C SER A 25 -8.68 21.89 15.81
N ASN A 26 -9.84 21.45 16.34
CA ASN A 26 -10.26 20.06 16.19
C ASN A 26 -10.66 19.74 14.74
N ALA A 27 -11.33 20.68 14.05
CA ALA A 27 -11.67 20.47 12.64
C ALA A 27 -10.41 20.30 11.77
N VAL A 28 -9.34 21.05 12.07
CA VAL A 28 -8.03 20.89 11.43
C VAL A 28 -7.43 19.50 11.75
N LEU A 29 -7.45 19.09 13.04
CA LEU A 29 -6.95 17.77 13.44
C LEU A 29 -7.73 16.63 12.77
N ASP A 30 -9.05 16.72 12.71
CA ASP A 30 -9.92 15.72 12.06
C ASP A 30 -9.58 15.59 10.58
N SER A 31 -9.28 16.71 9.90
CA SER A 31 -8.85 16.68 8.48
C SER A 31 -7.53 15.93 8.29
N ILE A 32 -6.56 16.10 9.21
CA ILE A 32 -5.26 15.42 9.15
C ILE A 32 -5.39 13.94 9.55
N HIS A 33 -6.28 13.61 10.47
CA HIS A 33 -6.60 12.21 10.79
C HIS A 33 -7.18 11.50 9.56
N TYR A 34 -8.13 12.13 8.88
CA TYR A 34 -8.69 11.58 7.63
C TYR A 34 -7.60 11.39 6.56
N LEU A 35 -6.70 12.36 6.39
CA LEU A 35 -5.53 12.24 5.50
C LEU A 35 -4.66 11.02 5.87
N SER A 36 -4.43 10.79 7.18
CA SER A 36 -3.69 9.62 7.67
C SER A 36 -4.39 8.32 7.31
N ASP A 37 -5.70 8.25 7.46
CA ASP A 37 -6.50 7.06 7.16
C ASP A 37 -6.48 6.75 5.65
N VAL A 38 -6.56 7.76 4.80
CA VAL A 38 -6.42 7.60 3.34
C VAL A 38 -5.02 7.08 2.98
N LEU A 39 -3.96 7.61 3.60
CA LEU A 39 -2.60 7.12 3.39
C LEU A 39 -2.45 5.66 3.83
N ARG A 40 -2.99 5.28 4.99
CA ARG A 40 -2.98 3.89 5.48
C ARG A 40 -3.74 2.97 4.54
N ALA A 41 -4.95 3.34 4.15
CA ALA A 41 -5.80 2.54 3.27
C ALA A 41 -5.11 2.27 1.92
N LYS A 42 -4.43 3.28 1.34
CA LYS A 42 -3.74 3.14 0.06
C LYS A 42 -2.40 2.39 0.15
N SER A 43 -1.66 2.55 1.25
CA SER A 43 -0.31 1.97 1.40
C SER A 43 -0.29 0.60 2.08
N GLY A 44 -1.35 0.23 2.79
CA GLY A 44 -1.39 -0.96 3.66
C GLY A 44 -0.57 -0.82 4.94
N LEU A 45 -0.01 0.36 5.23
CA LEU A 45 0.83 0.62 6.40
C LEU A 45 -0.02 0.88 7.65
N GLN A 46 0.54 0.56 8.83
CA GLN A 46 -0.10 0.79 10.13
C GLN A 46 0.57 1.90 10.94
N SER A 47 1.68 2.46 10.44
CA SER A 47 2.40 3.56 11.09
C SER A 47 1.59 4.86 11.10
N ASP A 48 2.08 5.89 11.79
CA ASP A 48 1.45 7.20 11.88
C ASP A 48 2.46 8.34 11.67
N GLY A 49 1.94 9.55 11.45
CA GLY A 49 2.71 10.77 11.37
C GLY A 49 3.78 10.75 10.28
N THR A 50 4.94 11.32 10.58
CA THR A 50 6.05 11.42 9.63
C THR A 50 6.64 10.06 9.24
N ALA A 51 6.49 9.03 10.10
CA ALA A 51 6.90 7.67 9.79
C ALA A 51 6.01 7.05 8.70
N LEU A 52 4.68 7.24 8.80
CA LEU A 52 3.73 6.82 7.77
C LEU A 52 4.08 7.46 6.41
N VAL A 53 4.28 8.78 6.39
CA VAL A 53 4.63 9.51 5.17
C VAL A 53 5.91 8.98 4.53
N GLY A 54 6.97 8.81 5.34
CA GLY A 54 8.26 8.34 4.84
C GLY A 54 8.21 6.93 4.28
N GLN A 55 7.46 6.04 4.93
CA GLN A 55 7.29 4.67 4.44
C GLN A 55 6.38 4.61 3.20
N ALA A 56 5.35 5.47 3.15
CA ALA A 56 4.41 5.49 2.03
C ALA A 56 5.02 6.09 0.76
N LEU A 57 5.66 7.25 0.86
CA LEU A 57 6.07 8.05 -0.30
C LEU A 57 7.59 8.21 -0.47
N GLY A 58 8.37 7.96 0.59
CA GLY A 58 9.80 8.21 0.61
C GLY A 58 10.66 7.02 0.23
N GLY A 59 11.98 7.27 0.21
CA GLY A 59 12.99 6.27 -0.05
C GLY A 59 13.13 5.87 -1.52
N LYS A 60 13.96 4.83 -1.76
CA LYS A 60 14.23 4.32 -3.12
C LYS A 60 13.06 3.49 -3.69
N ALA A 61 12.23 2.91 -2.82
CA ALA A 61 11.12 2.05 -3.18
C ALA A 61 9.85 2.44 -2.39
N PRO A 62 9.21 3.56 -2.73
CA PRO A 62 8.01 4.02 -2.03
C PRO A 62 6.85 3.04 -2.25
N LYS A 63 6.01 2.85 -1.22
CA LYS A 63 4.78 2.04 -1.33
C LYS A 63 3.72 2.66 -2.24
N LEU A 64 3.69 3.99 -2.30
CA LEU A 64 2.80 4.76 -3.15
C LEU A 64 3.60 5.60 -4.13
N ARG A 65 3.25 5.52 -5.41
CA ARG A 65 3.83 6.37 -6.46
C ARG A 65 2.77 7.32 -6.98
N LEU A 66 3.08 8.62 -6.95
CA LEU A 66 2.23 9.67 -7.53
C LEU A 66 2.31 9.69 -9.05
N ASN A 67 3.43 9.19 -9.60
CA ASN A 67 3.73 9.15 -11.02
C ASN A 67 4.63 7.94 -11.35
N ARG A 68 5.24 7.91 -12.53
CA ARG A 68 6.09 6.77 -12.96
C ARG A 68 7.49 6.78 -12.35
N LEU A 69 7.95 7.91 -11.81
CA LEU A 69 9.31 8.14 -11.29
C LEU A 69 10.42 7.94 -12.33
N GLU A 70 10.12 8.18 -13.59
CA GLU A 70 11.06 8.01 -14.71
C GLU A 70 11.93 9.26 -14.89
N THR A 71 11.32 10.44 -14.87
CA THR A 71 12.01 11.72 -15.06
C THR A 71 12.43 12.35 -13.73
N GLN A 72 13.41 13.27 -13.77
CA GLN A 72 13.81 14.03 -12.58
C GLN A 72 12.65 14.85 -12.03
N SER A 73 11.88 15.51 -12.89
CA SER A 73 10.69 16.28 -12.48
C SER A 73 9.66 15.41 -11.75
N GLU A 74 9.42 14.18 -12.19
CA GLU A 74 8.52 13.25 -11.52
C GLU A 74 9.02 12.85 -10.14
N LYS A 75 10.34 12.64 -9.98
CA LYS A 75 10.97 12.35 -8.69
C LYS A 75 10.90 13.55 -7.75
N ASP A 76 11.09 14.76 -8.28
CA ASP A 76 10.99 16.00 -7.51
C ASP A 76 9.55 16.24 -7.01
N VAL A 77 8.53 15.94 -7.83
CA VAL A 77 7.12 15.99 -7.40
C VAL A 77 6.86 15.00 -6.26
N GLN A 78 7.32 13.75 -6.39
CA GLN A 78 7.18 12.74 -5.35
C GLN A 78 7.82 13.19 -4.04
N ALA A 79 9.07 13.65 -4.09
CA ALA A 79 9.81 14.13 -2.93
C ALA A 79 9.18 15.40 -2.32
N GLY A 80 8.71 16.32 -3.16
CA GLY A 80 8.04 17.55 -2.72
C GLY A 80 6.74 17.25 -1.97
N VAL A 81 5.90 16.34 -2.47
CA VAL A 81 4.67 15.95 -1.77
C VAL A 81 4.99 15.22 -0.46
N GLU A 82 6.01 14.35 -0.42
CA GLU A 82 6.48 13.75 0.83
C GLU A 82 6.85 14.82 1.86
N GLN A 83 7.64 15.83 1.46
CA GLN A 83 8.05 16.91 2.36
C GLN A 83 6.87 17.76 2.86
N LEU A 84 5.93 18.09 1.98
CA LEU A 84 4.72 18.82 2.36
C LEU A 84 3.91 18.04 3.42
N LEU A 85 3.72 16.75 3.20
CA LEU A 85 3.01 15.90 4.16
C LEU A 85 3.76 15.80 5.50
N ARG A 86 5.07 15.62 5.49
CA ARG A 86 5.89 15.66 6.72
C ARG A 86 5.75 16.99 7.45
N GLY A 87 5.75 18.11 6.70
CA GLY A 87 5.55 19.45 7.24
C GLY A 87 4.21 19.59 7.95
N ILE A 88 3.12 19.07 7.37
CA ILE A 88 1.79 19.09 8.01
C ILE A 88 1.82 18.36 9.36
N TYR A 89 2.40 17.19 9.45
CA TYR A 89 2.46 16.48 10.73
C TYR A 89 3.32 17.22 11.75
N GLN A 90 4.45 17.76 11.34
CA GLN A 90 5.40 18.42 12.25
C GLN A 90 4.91 19.80 12.70
N SER A 91 4.44 20.63 11.76
CA SER A 91 4.14 22.04 12.03
C SER A 91 2.66 22.31 12.33
N ILE A 92 1.76 21.44 11.91
CA ILE A 92 0.32 21.67 12.06
C ILE A 92 -0.29 20.68 13.06
N ARG A 93 -0.13 19.37 12.85
CA ARG A 93 -0.74 18.35 13.71
C ARG A 93 -0.11 18.28 15.09
N ASN A 94 1.22 18.18 15.17
CA ASN A 94 1.89 17.97 16.46
C ASN A 94 1.65 19.12 17.47
N PRO A 95 1.80 20.41 17.11
CA PRO A 95 1.50 21.49 18.05
C PRO A 95 0.05 21.43 18.57
N ARG A 96 -0.93 21.19 17.68
CA ARG A 96 -2.36 21.09 18.06
C ARG A 96 -2.70 19.88 18.91
N SER A 97 -1.89 18.83 18.83
CA SER A 97 -2.07 17.63 19.66
C SER A 97 -1.48 17.78 21.07
N HIS A 98 -0.51 18.67 21.27
CA HIS A 98 0.23 18.82 22.52
C HIS A 98 0.04 20.18 23.20
N GLU A 99 -0.40 21.19 22.46
CA GLU A 99 -0.60 22.55 22.96
C GLU A 99 -2.05 22.98 22.70
N ARG A 100 -2.57 23.88 23.56
CA ARG A 100 -3.87 24.52 23.31
C ARG A 100 -3.68 25.67 22.33
N LEU A 101 -3.72 25.34 21.03
CA LEU A 101 -3.78 26.35 19.98
C LEU A 101 -5.23 26.71 19.69
N GLU A 102 -5.50 28.00 19.61
CA GLU A 102 -6.80 28.53 19.22
C GLU A 102 -6.70 29.01 17.77
N ASP A 103 -7.18 28.17 16.85
CA ASP A 103 -7.29 28.57 15.45
C ASP A 103 -8.53 29.45 15.26
N THR A 104 -8.45 30.35 14.29
CA THR A 104 -9.62 31.06 13.79
C THR A 104 -10.32 30.23 12.70
N GLN A 105 -11.57 30.59 12.37
CA GLN A 105 -12.27 29.96 11.23
C GLN A 105 -11.45 30.11 9.94
N VAL A 106 -10.83 31.27 9.73
CA VAL A 106 -10.05 31.54 8.52
C VAL A 106 -8.84 30.61 8.42
N ASP A 107 -8.16 30.35 9.54
CA ASP A 107 -7.03 29.41 9.61
C ASP A 107 -7.50 27.98 9.31
N ALA A 108 -8.62 27.57 9.93
CA ALA A 108 -9.19 26.24 9.72
C ALA A 108 -9.61 26.04 8.26
N ASP A 109 -10.31 27.00 7.66
CA ASP A 109 -10.71 26.94 6.24
C ASP A 109 -9.49 26.77 5.34
N ALA A 110 -8.44 27.58 5.53
CA ALA A 110 -7.23 27.52 4.72
C ALA A 110 -6.53 26.16 4.83
N LEU A 111 -6.39 25.64 6.06
CA LEU A 111 -5.71 24.38 6.32
C LEU A 111 -6.51 23.17 5.81
N ILE A 112 -7.83 23.15 5.99
CA ILE A 112 -8.68 22.06 5.49
C ILE A 112 -8.71 22.04 3.96
N VAL A 113 -8.78 23.21 3.30
CA VAL A 113 -8.66 23.29 1.83
C VAL A 113 -7.30 22.80 1.35
N PHE A 114 -6.22 23.13 2.07
CA PHE A 114 -4.89 22.61 1.75
C PHE A 114 -4.81 21.09 1.92
N VAL A 115 -5.37 20.52 2.98
CA VAL A 115 -5.48 19.07 3.17
C VAL A 115 -6.29 18.44 2.03
N ASN A 116 -7.39 19.06 1.60
CA ASN A 116 -8.18 18.61 0.46
C ASN A 116 -7.35 18.56 -0.84
N TYR A 117 -6.51 19.57 -1.08
CA TYR A 117 -5.59 19.54 -2.22
C TYR A 117 -4.61 18.36 -2.16
N LEU A 118 -4.03 18.09 -0.98
CA LEU A 118 -3.12 16.96 -0.81
C LEU A 118 -3.82 15.61 -0.97
N LEU A 119 -5.06 15.49 -0.50
CA LEU A 119 -5.89 14.31 -0.72
C LEU A 119 -6.12 14.06 -2.22
N LYS A 120 -6.32 15.09 -3.02
CA LYS A 120 -6.42 14.97 -4.49
C LYS A 120 -5.11 14.45 -5.10
N LEU A 121 -3.96 14.96 -4.67
CA LEU A 121 -2.65 14.45 -5.13
C LEU A 121 -2.46 12.97 -4.77
N ILE A 122 -2.76 12.60 -3.51
CA ILE A 122 -2.68 11.22 -3.03
C ILE A 122 -3.75 10.34 -3.70
N GLY A 123 -4.89 10.90 -4.06
CA GLY A 123 -5.96 10.21 -4.78
C GLY A 123 -5.47 9.52 -6.04
N HIS A 124 -4.54 10.16 -6.77
CA HIS A 124 -3.90 9.61 -7.97
C HIS A 124 -2.76 8.64 -7.68
N ALA A 125 -2.29 8.54 -6.43
CA ALA A 125 -1.21 7.64 -6.08
C ALA A 125 -1.61 6.18 -6.29
N ARG A 126 -0.68 5.40 -6.86
CA ARG A 126 -0.84 3.96 -7.07
C ARG A 126 0.00 3.19 -6.07
N ALA A 127 -0.60 2.20 -5.43
CA ALA A 127 0.16 1.24 -4.63
C ALA A 127 1.12 0.46 -5.54
N VAL A 128 2.35 0.31 -5.08
CA VAL A 128 3.36 -0.50 -5.77
C VAL A 128 3.16 -1.94 -5.32
N PHE A 129 2.89 -2.83 -6.29
CA PHE A 129 2.81 -4.25 -6.00
C PHE A 129 4.19 -4.77 -5.53
N SER A 130 4.24 -5.35 -4.35
CA SER A 130 5.43 -5.95 -3.77
C SER A 130 5.36 -7.47 -3.91
N ILE A 131 6.27 -8.04 -4.69
CA ILE A 131 6.38 -9.49 -4.86
C ILE A 131 6.70 -10.15 -3.51
N ASP A 132 7.65 -9.61 -2.74
CA ASP A 132 8.06 -10.17 -1.46
C ASP A 132 6.93 -10.19 -0.41
N GLU A 133 6.11 -9.13 -0.34
CA GLU A 133 4.94 -9.10 0.54
C GLU A 133 3.89 -10.12 0.12
N CYS A 134 3.63 -10.22 -1.17
CA CYS A 134 2.70 -11.21 -1.71
C CYS A 134 3.20 -12.63 -1.42
N VAL A 135 4.46 -12.92 -1.69
CA VAL A 135 5.10 -14.21 -1.39
C VAL A 135 5.04 -14.50 0.12
N GLY A 136 5.35 -13.53 0.97
CA GLY A 136 5.23 -13.68 2.43
C GLY A 136 3.82 -14.05 2.89
N ARG A 137 2.77 -13.45 2.31
CA ARG A 137 1.36 -13.83 2.58
C ARG A 137 1.02 -15.24 2.13
N ILE A 138 1.57 -15.70 1.00
CA ILE A 138 1.33 -17.05 0.48
C ILE A 138 2.04 -18.10 1.32
N LEU A 139 3.27 -17.81 1.79
CA LEU A 139 4.08 -18.72 2.61
C LEU A 139 3.72 -18.66 4.11
N ASP A 140 2.83 -17.76 4.52
CA ASP A 140 2.43 -17.62 5.93
C ASP A 140 1.79 -18.92 6.45
N LYS A 141 2.22 -19.35 7.63
CA LYS A 141 1.69 -20.55 8.29
C LYS A 141 0.17 -20.51 8.55
N ASN A 142 -0.42 -19.31 8.58
CA ASN A 142 -1.85 -19.10 8.72
C ASN A 142 -2.58 -18.96 7.37
N PHE A 143 -1.90 -19.27 6.25
CA PHE A 143 -2.55 -19.27 4.94
C PHE A 143 -3.80 -20.16 4.96
N VAL A 144 -4.91 -19.62 4.49
CA VAL A 144 -6.21 -20.32 4.51
C VAL A 144 -6.28 -21.35 3.39
N SER A 145 -6.38 -22.63 3.75
CA SER A 145 -6.50 -23.77 2.81
C SER A 145 -7.88 -23.82 2.16
N ASN A 146 -8.16 -22.88 1.26
CA ASN A 146 -9.46 -22.76 0.59
C ASN A 146 -9.27 -22.23 -0.85
N GLU A 147 -9.91 -22.88 -1.81
CA GLU A 147 -9.83 -22.54 -3.24
C GLU A 147 -10.28 -21.10 -3.52
N ARG A 148 -11.37 -20.66 -2.89
CA ARG A 148 -11.89 -19.30 -3.07
C ARG A 148 -10.91 -18.25 -2.56
N TYR A 149 -10.30 -18.49 -1.38
CA TYR A 149 -9.28 -17.59 -0.83
C TYR A 149 -8.06 -17.51 -1.75
N ALA A 150 -7.54 -18.65 -2.20
CA ALA A 150 -6.41 -18.72 -3.12
C ALA A 150 -6.71 -17.99 -4.45
N THR A 151 -7.91 -18.18 -5.01
CA THR A 151 -8.35 -17.50 -6.23
C THR A 151 -8.37 -15.99 -6.05
N LEU A 152 -8.97 -15.48 -4.97
CA LEU A 152 -9.01 -14.05 -4.67
C LEU A 152 -7.61 -13.47 -4.49
N LEU A 153 -6.73 -14.19 -3.80
CA LEU A 153 -5.34 -13.76 -3.61
C LEU A 153 -4.59 -13.66 -4.95
N VAL A 154 -4.78 -14.61 -5.86
CA VAL A 154 -4.18 -14.60 -7.20
C VAL A 154 -4.77 -13.48 -8.07
N GLU A 155 -6.03 -13.12 -7.89
CA GLU A 155 -6.67 -12.00 -8.59
C GLU A 155 -6.10 -10.63 -8.15
N GLU A 156 -5.66 -10.49 -6.90
CA GLU A 156 -4.92 -9.31 -6.42
C GLU A 156 -3.55 -9.15 -7.09
N ILE A 157 -2.96 -10.25 -7.61
CA ILE A 157 -1.65 -10.21 -8.28
C ILE A 157 -1.82 -9.66 -9.69
N PRO A 158 -1.16 -8.53 -10.05
CA PRO A 158 -1.16 -8.04 -11.42
C PRO A 158 -0.74 -9.13 -12.40
N ALA A 159 -1.44 -9.29 -13.52
CA ALA A 159 -1.21 -10.38 -14.47
C ALA A 159 0.29 -10.55 -14.82
N ARG A 160 0.98 -9.44 -15.12
CA ARG A 160 2.41 -9.41 -15.45
C ARG A 160 3.36 -9.92 -14.33
N ASN A 161 2.87 -10.06 -13.11
CA ASN A 161 3.68 -10.47 -11.95
C ASN A 161 3.35 -11.90 -11.48
N ARG A 162 2.30 -12.54 -12.02
CA ARG A 162 1.82 -13.85 -11.56
C ARG A 162 2.89 -14.94 -11.70
N LEU A 163 3.52 -15.02 -12.85
CA LEU A 163 4.60 -15.99 -13.08
C LEU A 163 5.77 -15.75 -12.11
N GLN A 164 6.21 -14.51 -11.95
CA GLN A 164 7.32 -14.19 -11.08
C GLN A 164 7.01 -14.50 -9.60
N VAL A 165 5.78 -14.23 -9.14
CA VAL A 165 5.34 -14.60 -7.79
C VAL A 165 5.32 -16.14 -7.66
N ALA A 166 4.78 -16.85 -8.64
CA ALA A 166 4.71 -18.31 -8.62
C ALA A 166 6.12 -18.96 -8.56
N LEU A 167 7.05 -18.48 -9.36
CA LEU A 167 8.45 -18.93 -9.33
C LEU A 167 9.11 -18.64 -7.98
N THR A 168 8.89 -17.44 -7.42
CA THR A 168 9.46 -17.08 -6.12
C THR A 168 8.88 -17.93 -4.98
N VAL A 169 7.56 -18.17 -4.98
CA VAL A 169 6.91 -19.08 -4.02
C VAL A 169 7.48 -20.49 -4.17
N PHE A 170 7.64 -20.98 -5.39
CA PHE A 170 8.20 -22.31 -5.65
C PHE A 170 9.62 -22.43 -5.09
N HIS A 171 10.49 -21.47 -5.32
CA HIS A 171 11.87 -21.50 -4.80
C HIS A 171 11.94 -21.39 -3.27
N ARG A 172 10.98 -20.73 -2.65
CA ARG A 172 10.89 -20.55 -1.20
C ARG A 172 9.88 -21.49 -0.53
N LYS A 173 9.43 -22.54 -1.22
CA LYS A 173 8.37 -23.46 -0.75
C LYS A 173 8.65 -24.12 0.60
N SER A 174 9.94 -24.27 0.97
CA SER A 174 10.33 -24.82 2.27
C SER A 174 10.00 -23.91 3.46
N GLU A 175 9.68 -22.63 3.22
CA GLU A 175 9.26 -21.68 4.25
C GLU A 175 7.75 -21.78 4.56
N GLY A 176 6.99 -22.43 3.67
CA GLY A 176 5.54 -22.58 3.77
C GLY A 176 5.10 -24.03 4.05
N ASP A 177 3.77 -24.21 4.08
CA ASP A 177 3.13 -25.51 4.23
C ASP A 177 2.77 -26.08 2.85
N GLY A 178 3.36 -27.21 2.49
CA GLY A 178 3.19 -27.82 1.15
C GLY A 178 1.73 -28.17 0.81
N GLU A 179 0.92 -28.61 1.78
CA GLU A 179 -0.49 -28.93 1.56
C GLU A 179 -1.31 -27.65 1.26
N LYS A 180 -0.97 -26.56 1.94
CA LYS A 180 -1.61 -25.27 1.74
C LYS A 180 -1.21 -24.61 0.43
N LEU A 181 0.05 -24.74 0.04
CA LEU A 181 0.57 -24.20 -1.21
C LEU A 181 -0.09 -24.81 -2.46
N ARG A 182 -0.64 -26.03 -2.35
CA ARG A 182 -1.39 -26.64 -3.45
C ARG A 182 -2.53 -25.73 -3.92
N TYR A 183 -3.32 -25.18 -2.98
CA TYR A 183 -4.42 -24.28 -3.31
C TYR A 183 -3.97 -23.04 -4.08
N TYR A 184 -2.82 -22.49 -3.68
CA TYR A 184 -2.24 -21.36 -4.38
C TYR A 184 -1.79 -21.74 -5.79
N PHE A 185 -1.06 -22.86 -5.95
CA PHE A 185 -0.56 -23.27 -7.27
C PHE A 185 -1.71 -23.64 -8.22
N ASP A 186 -2.74 -24.33 -7.76
CA ASP A 186 -3.92 -24.61 -8.56
C ASP A 186 -4.59 -23.32 -9.06
N ALA A 187 -4.74 -22.33 -8.19
CA ALA A 187 -5.34 -21.04 -8.54
C ALA A 187 -4.46 -20.22 -9.51
N VAL A 188 -3.14 -20.17 -9.30
CA VAL A 188 -2.25 -19.35 -10.14
C VAL A 188 -2.08 -19.98 -11.53
N ILE A 189 -1.94 -21.31 -11.63
CA ILE A 189 -1.82 -22.03 -12.91
C ILE A 189 -3.05 -21.78 -13.78
N ALA A 190 -4.24 -21.75 -13.20
CA ALA A 190 -5.49 -21.44 -13.91
C ALA A 190 -5.54 -20.01 -14.50
N LYS A 191 -4.65 -19.12 -14.07
CA LYS A 191 -4.61 -17.70 -14.47
C LYS A 191 -3.34 -17.34 -15.27
N LEU A 192 -2.40 -18.27 -15.45
CA LEU A 192 -1.23 -18.11 -16.32
C LEU A 192 -1.61 -18.36 -17.78
N SER A 193 -0.89 -17.71 -18.70
CA SER A 193 -0.94 -18.09 -20.12
C SER A 193 -0.24 -19.43 -20.35
N ASP A 194 -0.48 -20.05 -21.52
CA ASP A 194 0.16 -21.33 -21.89
C ASP A 194 1.69 -21.24 -21.86
N GLU A 195 2.26 -20.09 -22.24
CA GLU A 195 3.71 -19.86 -22.23
C GLU A 195 4.26 -19.74 -20.81
N GLU A 196 3.60 -18.94 -19.97
CA GLU A 196 3.96 -18.80 -18.56
C GLU A 196 3.81 -20.12 -17.79
N GLY A 197 2.77 -20.90 -18.09
CA GLY A 197 2.57 -22.24 -17.55
C GLY A 197 3.72 -23.19 -17.91
N LYS A 198 4.17 -23.20 -19.17
CA LYS A 198 5.33 -23.99 -19.61
C LYS A 198 6.61 -23.59 -18.88
N GLU A 199 6.85 -22.29 -18.70
CA GLU A 199 8.02 -21.78 -17.96
C GLU A 199 8.01 -22.23 -16.50
N LEU A 200 6.88 -22.12 -15.81
CA LEU A 200 6.71 -22.60 -14.44
C LEU A 200 6.97 -24.11 -14.35
N PHE A 201 6.38 -24.93 -15.23
CA PHE A 201 6.59 -26.38 -15.26
C PHE A 201 8.02 -26.76 -15.57
N GLN A 202 8.70 -26.00 -16.43
CA GLN A 202 10.12 -26.23 -16.72
C GLN A 202 11.01 -25.99 -15.49
N ALA A 203 10.74 -24.93 -14.72
CA ALA A 203 11.43 -24.64 -13.47
C ALA A 203 11.23 -25.77 -12.44
N ILE A 204 9.98 -26.23 -12.26
CA ILE A 204 9.62 -27.34 -11.38
C ILE A 204 10.34 -28.63 -11.81
N SER A 205 10.31 -28.96 -13.09
CA SER A 205 10.94 -30.17 -13.64
C SER A 205 12.46 -30.18 -13.48
N THR A 206 13.09 -29.01 -13.61
CA THR A 206 14.55 -28.84 -13.43
C THR A 206 14.95 -29.08 -11.97
N GLU A 207 14.18 -28.57 -11.03
CA GLU A 207 14.41 -28.78 -9.60
C GLU A 207 14.23 -30.24 -9.20
N LEU A 208 13.18 -30.90 -9.69
CA LEU A 208 12.92 -32.33 -9.42
C LEU A 208 14.05 -33.23 -9.94
N ARG A 209 14.58 -32.97 -11.14
CA ARG A 209 15.73 -33.70 -11.67
C ARG A 209 16.99 -33.52 -10.79
N ARG A 210 17.25 -32.34 -10.29
CA ARG A 210 18.36 -32.07 -9.37
C ARG A 210 18.26 -32.89 -8.08
N VAL A 211 17.06 -32.92 -7.48
CA VAL A 211 16.83 -33.69 -6.24
C VAL A 211 17.01 -35.18 -6.47
N THR A 212 16.51 -35.72 -7.59
CA THR A 212 16.63 -37.16 -7.95
C THR A 212 18.10 -37.55 -8.21
N THR A 213 18.89 -36.67 -8.83
CA THR A 213 20.31 -36.92 -9.10
C THR A 213 21.13 -36.98 -7.80
N ILE A 214 20.85 -36.10 -6.84
CA ILE A 214 21.54 -36.08 -5.54
C ILE A 214 21.21 -37.31 -4.71
N SER A 215 19.98 -37.83 -4.75
CA SER A 215 19.58 -39.07 -4.07
C SER A 215 20.30 -40.32 -4.59
N HIS A 216 20.71 -40.32 -5.84
CA HIS A 216 21.50 -41.45 -6.43
C HIS A 216 23.00 -41.41 -6.10
N TYR A 217 23.53 -40.28 -5.63
CA TYR A 217 24.94 -40.18 -5.23
C TYR A 217 25.17 -40.37 -3.71
N VAL A 218 24.11 -40.45 -2.91
CA VAL A 218 24.15 -40.59 -1.44
C VAL A 218 23.71 -41.98 -0.98
N SER A 219 23.30 -42.85 -1.90
CA SER A 219 22.99 -44.25 -1.69
C SER A 219 24.17 -45.12 -2.19
#